data_4161e77f4c0c25fd1cc7404d2168da0e
#
_entry.id   4161e77f4c0c25fd1cc7404d2168da0e
#
_cell.length_a   1.000
_cell.length_b   1.000
_cell.length_c   1.000
_cell.angle_alpha   90.00
_cell.angle_beta   90.00
_cell.angle_gamma   90.00
#
_symmetry.space_group_name_H-M   'P 1'
#
loop_
_entity.id
_entity.type
_entity.pdbx_description
1 polymer ?
#
loop_
_entity_poly.entity_id
_entity_poly.type
_entity_poly.pdbx_seq_one_letter_code
_entity_poly.pdbx_strand_id
1 'polypeptide(L)'
;MTKIDIISGFLGAGKTTFIKQLLKEAISGEKVVLIENEFGQIGIDGGFLKDAGIEIREMNSGCICCSLVGDFGRSLEEVLTKYQPDRVIIEPSGVGKLSDVMNAVKNVASEIEVMLNSAVTVVDVNKCRMYMKNFGEFFNNQIENAGTIVLSRTDVADPKKVQGAVEMLRQHNAKATIVTTPCSELTGAQLLEMIEQEDDMAEELMKEAREHMHEHHHHHDDCDCGCHDHDHE
;
A
#
# COMPACT_ATOMS: atom_id res chain seq x y z
N MET A 1 -9.35 15.11 -4.82
CA MET A 1 -8.13 14.27 -4.78
C MET A 1 -8.48 12.96 -4.13
N THR A 2 -8.35 11.84 -4.84
CA THR A 2 -8.71 10.51 -4.33
C THR A 2 -7.61 9.96 -3.43
N LYS A 3 -7.98 9.47 -2.24
CA LYS A 3 -7.06 8.82 -1.31
C LYS A 3 -6.88 7.35 -1.69
N ILE A 4 -5.63 6.86 -1.66
CA ILE A 4 -5.31 5.45 -1.91
C ILE A 4 -4.71 4.85 -0.65
N ASP A 5 -5.33 3.78 -0.16
CA ASP A 5 -4.87 3.00 1.00
C ASP A 5 -4.47 1.60 0.55
N ILE A 6 -3.26 1.18 0.88
CA ILE A 6 -2.77 -0.16 0.60
C ILE A 6 -2.84 -0.98 1.89
N ILE A 7 -3.61 -2.08 1.87
CA ILE A 7 -3.73 -3.00 2.99
C ILE A 7 -3.01 -4.30 2.63
N SER A 8 -1.74 -4.35 2.97
CA SER A 8 -0.85 -5.49 2.77
C SER A 8 -0.86 -6.46 3.95
N GLY A 9 -0.22 -7.58 3.80
CA GLY A 9 -0.04 -8.59 4.83
C GLY A 9 0.04 -9.98 4.23
N PHE A 10 0.76 -10.88 4.90
CA PHE A 10 0.99 -12.23 4.42
C PHE A 10 -0.30 -13.07 4.40
N LEU A 11 -0.24 -14.25 3.77
CA LEU A 11 -1.40 -15.15 3.63
C LEU A 11 -2.04 -15.47 4.99
N GLY A 12 -3.36 -15.27 5.09
CA GLY A 12 -4.13 -15.55 6.29
C GLY A 12 -3.86 -14.61 7.48
N ALA A 13 -3.22 -13.47 7.26
CA ALA A 13 -2.91 -12.49 8.30
C ALA A 13 -4.16 -11.79 8.88
N GLY A 14 -5.29 -11.80 8.14
CA GLY A 14 -6.52 -11.12 8.55
C GLY A 14 -6.80 -9.81 7.82
N LYS A 15 -6.21 -9.60 6.64
CA LYS A 15 -6.43 -8.40 5.79
C LYS A 15 -7.91 -8.15 5.54
N THR A 16 -8.62 -9.16 5.04
CA THR A 16 -10.06 -9.08 4.74
C THR A 16 -10.88 -8.68 5.96
N THR A 17 -10.56 -9.21 7.15
CA THR A 17 -11.22 -8.84 8.40
C THR A 17 -10.98 -7.38 8.76
N PHE A 18 -9.74 -6.92 8.61
CA PHE A 18 -9.38 -5.52 8.85
C PHE A 18 -10.08 -4.58 7.86
N ILE A 19 -10.10 -4.92 6.57
CA ILE A 19 -10.79 -4.14 5.54
C ILE A 19 -12.29 -4.04 5.85
N LYS A 20 -12.95 -5.15 6.22
CA LYS A 20 -14.36 -5.13 6.62
C LYS A 20 -14.63 -4.19 7.79
N GLN A 21 -13.76 -4.21 8.80
CA GLN A 21 -13.88 -3.34 9.95
C GLN A 21 -13.72 -1.86 9.57
N LEU A 22 -12.74 -1.55 8.72
CA LEU A 22 -12.54 -0.21 8.15
C LEU A 22 -13.78 0.30 7.41
N LEU A 23 -14.29 -0.51 6.49
CA LEU A 23 -15.44 -0.16 5.65
C LEU A 23 -16.70 0.08 6.49
N LYS A 24 -16.87 -0.71 7.54
CA LYS A 24 -18.06 -0.64 8.39
C LYS A 24 -18.02 0.53 9.38
N GLU A 25 -16.87 0.75 10.02
CA GLU A 25 -16.78 1.61 11.20
C GLU A 25 -16.10 2.97 10.91
N ALA A 26 -15.14 3.00 9.96
CA ALA A 26 -14.29 4.17 9.77
C ALA A 26 -14.68 5.04 8.58
N ILE A 27 -14.99 4.44 7.45
CA ILE A 27 -15.17 5.13 6.16
C ILE A 27 -16.58 4.96 5.59
N SER A 28 -17.54 4.70 6.46
CA SER A 28 -18.94 4.66 6.08
C SER A 28 -19.40 6.04 5.59
N GLY A 29 -19.93 6.09 4.36
CA GLY A 29 -20.38 7.33 3.73
C GLY A 29 -19.43 7.93 2.71
N GLU A 30 -18.18 7.42 2.60
CA GLU A 30 -17.29 7.71 1.48
C GLU A 30 -17.63 6.82 0.28
N LYS A 31 -17.39 7.33 -0.93
CA LYS A 31 -17.47 6.52 -2.15
C LYS A 31 -16.18 5.73 -2.30
N VAL A 32 -16.21 4.46 -1.91
CA VAL A 32 -15.04 3.59 -1.85
C VAL A 32 -15.04 2.59 -2.98
N VAL A 33 -13.88 2.39 -3.61
CA VAL A 33 -13.60 1.26 -4.50
C VAL A 33 -12.57 0.36 -3.84
N LEU A 34 -12.86 -0.93 -3.78
CA LEU A 34 -11.95 -1.97 -3.30
C LEU A 34 -11.36 -2.71 -4.50
N ILE A 35 -10.04 -2.74 -4.60
CA ILE A 35 -9.27 -3.50 -5.59
C ILE A 35 -8.62 -4.68 -4.88
N GLU A 36 -9.09 -5.89 -5.17
CA GLU A 36 -8.55 -7.14 -4.65
C GLU A 36 -7.71 -7.84 -5.70
N ASN A 37 -6.55 -8.36 -5.30
CA ASN A 37 -5.67 -9.14 -6.17
C ASN A 37 -5.57 -10.59 -5.66
N GLU A 38 -6.70 -11.24 -5.39
CA GLU A 38 -6.72 -12.67 -5.07
C GLU A 38 -7.42 -13.50 -6.13
N PHE A 39 -6.80 -14.61 -6.49
CA PHE A 39 -7.38 -15.62 -7.37
C PHE A 39 -8.56 -16.32 -6.69
N GLY A 40 -9.78 -16.07 -7.14
CA GLY A 40 -10.84 -17.08 -7.14
C GLY A 40 -11.82 -17.12 -5.99
N GLN A 41 -11.76 -16.29 -4.97
CA GLN A 41 -12.87 -16.16 -4.00
C GLN A 41 -12.96 -14.72 -3.48
N ILE A 42 -14.11 -14.10 -3.65
CA ILE A 42 -14.47 -12.86 -2.99
C ILE A 42 -14.48 -13.13 -1.48
N GLY A 43 -13.42 -12.72 -0.79
CA GLY A 43 -13.30 -12.90 0.67
C GLY A 43 -14.26 -12.02 1.46
N ILE A 44 -14.85 -11.01 0.83
CA ILE A 44 -15.84 -10.11 1.39
C ILE A 44 -17.21 -10.44 0.78
N ASP A 45 -18.22 -10.57 1.63
CA ASP A 45 -19.59 -10.84 1.19
C ASP A 45 -20.07 -9.70 0.27
N GLY A 46 -20.26 -10.03 -1.02
CA GLY A 46 -20.70 -9.08 -2.03
C GLY A 46 -22.05 -8.41 -1.71
N GLY A 47 -22.87 -9.01 -0.86
CA GLY A 47 -24.10 -8.41 -0.33
C GLY A 47 -23.81 -7.23 0.60
N PHE A 48 -22.92 -7.40 1.55
CA PHE A 48 -22.51 -6.35 2.48
C PHE A 48 -21.94 -5.12 1.76
N LEU A 49 -21.12 -5.34 0.74
CA LEU A 49 -20.48 -4.25 0.01
C LEU A 49 -21.45 -3.49 -0.88
N LYS A 50 -22.40 -4.19 -1.50
CA LYS A 50 -23.49 -3.56 -2.27
C LYS A 50 -24.39 -2.68 -1.40
N ASP A 51 -24.75 -3.17 -0.24
CA ASP A 51 -25.60 -2.43 0.71
C ASP A 51 -24.87 -1.20 1.28
N ALA A 52 -23.55 -1.26 1.39
CA ALA A 52 -22.70 -0.15 1.82
C ALA A 52 -22.35 0.84 0.68
N GLY A 53 -22.79 0.60 -0.56
CA GLY A 53 -22.47 1.45 -1.71
C GLY A 53 -21.00 1.33 -2.19
N ILE A 54 -20.34 0.22 -1.87
CA ILE A 54 -18.94 -0.03 -2.20
C ILE A 54 -18.86 -0.79 -3.52
N GLU A 55 -18.08 -0.27 -4.45
CA GLU A 55 -17.78 -0.95 -5.72
C GLU A 55 -16.56 -1.86 -5.54
N ILE A 56 -16.73 -3.14 -5.91
CA ILE A 56 -15.64 -4.11 -5.90
C ILE A 56 -15.12 -4.27 -7.32
N ARG A 57 -13.79 -4.23 -7.45
CA ARG A 57 -13.09 -4.59 -8.68
C ARG A 57 -12.09 -5.71 -8.40
N GLU A 58 -12.35 -6.85 -8.99
CA GLU A 58 -11.37 -7.93 -9.08
C GLU A 58 -10.42 -7.64 -10.24
N MET A 59 -9.13 -7.60 -9.94
CA MET A 59 -8.12 -7.52 -11.00
C MET A 59 -7.71 -8.94 -11.42
N ASN A 60 -8.35 -9.43 -12.47
CA ASN A 60 -8.12 -10.77 -13.02
C ASN A 60 -6.82 -10.94 -13.82
N SER A 61 -5.97 -9.93 -13.89
CA SER A 61 -4.80 -9.93 -14.77
C SER A 61 -3.51 -10.07 -14.00
N GLY A 62 -3.16 -11.29 -13.61
CA GLY A 62 -1.81 -11.60 -13.11
C GLY A 62 -1.37 -10.82 -11.84
N CYS A 63 -0.48 -11.37 -11.05
CA CYS A 63 0.08 -10.67 -9.88
C CYS A 63 0.48 -9.24 -10.22
N ILE A 64 0.05 -8.26 -9.42
CA ILE A 64 0.61 -6.90 -9.43
C ILE A 64 2.14 -6.95 -9.36
N CYS A 65 2.68 -8.03 -8.79
CA CYS A 65 4.12 -8.25 -8.60
C CYS A 65 4.88 -8.76 -9.84
N CYS A 66 4.22 -9.32 -10.86
CA CYS A 66 4.98 -10.12 -11.82
C CYS A 66 5.11 -9.57 -13.22
N SER A 67 4.32 -8.63 -13.69
CA SER A 67 4.47 -8.23 -15.08
C SER A 67 4.07 -6.83 -15.48
N LEU A 68 3.43 -6.01 -14.64
CA LEU A 68 2.70 -4.92 -15.28
C LEU A 68 2.45 -3.71 -14.38
N VAL A 69 3.50 -3.00 -14.01
CA VAL A 69 3.38 -1.61 -13.54
C VAL A 69 2.50 -0.79 -14.51
N GLY A 70 2.57 -1.08 -15.82
CA GLY A 70 1.75 -0.43 -16.83
C GLY A 70 0.27 -0.84 -16.82
N ASP A 71 -0.06 -2.12 -16.61
CA ASP A 71 -1.46 -2.58 -16.61
C ASP A 71 -2.18 -2.22 -15.32
N PHE A 72 -1.47 -2.23 -14.19
CA PHE A 72 -2.00 -1.76 -12.93
C PHE A 72 -2.32 -0.26 -12.99
N GLY A 73 -1.41 0.54 -13.52
CA GLY A 73 -1.59 1.98 -13.70
C GLY A 73 -2.84 2.28 -14.54
N ARG A 74 -3.00 1.63 -15.69
CA ARG A 74 -4.18 1.79 -16.56
C ARG A 74 -5.48 1.35 -15.87
N SER A 75 -5.44 0.25 -15.14
CA SER A 75 -6.62 -0.25 -14.41
C SER A 75 -7.03 0.70 -13.30
N LEU A 76 -6.07 1.29 -12.58
CA LEU A 76 -6.32 2.28 -11.57
C LEU A 76 -6.88 3.57 -12.18
N GLU A 77 -6.30 4.04 -13.30
CA GLU A 77 -6.80 5.19 -14.04
C GLU A 77 -8.24 4.98 -14.54
N GLU A 78 -8.56 3.79 -15.07
CA GLU A 78 -9.93 3.44 -15.49
C GLU A 78 -10.90 3.50 -14.30
N VAL A 79 -10.52 2.96 -13.15
CA VAL A 79 -11.31 3.00 -11.92
C VAL A 79 -11.57 4.43 -11.48
N LEU A 80 -10.54 5.25 -11.44
CA LEU A 80 -10.62 6.65 -11.03
C LEU A 80 -11.50 7.47 -11.97
N THR A 81 -11.34 7.29 -13.28
CA THR A 81 -12.12 8.01 -14.30
C THR A 81 -13.59 7.58 -14.28
N LYS A 82 -13.86 6.28 -14.18
CA LYS A 82 -15.21 5.73 -14.27
C LYS A 82 -16.04 5.95 -13.01
N TYR A 83 -15.42 5.73 -11.85
CA TYR A 83 -16.15 5.74 -10.58
C TYR A 83 -15.97 7.03 -9.80
N GLN A 84 -14.91 7.82 -10.05
CA GLN A 84 -14.59 9.04 -9.30
C GLN A 84 -14.74 8.84 -7.78
N PRO A 85 -14.01 7.88 -7.20
CA PRO A 85 -14.14 7.56 -5.79
C PRO A 85 -13.46 8.61 -4.91
N ASP A 86 -13.94 8.73 -3.67
CA ASP A 86 -13.25 9.50 -2.64
C ASP A 86 -12.01 8.74 -2.15
N ARG A 87 -12.12 7.40 -2.13
CA ARG A 87 -11.09 6.50 -1.62
C ARG A 87 -10.99 5.21 -2.44
N VAL A 88 -9.77 4.73 -2.64
CA VAL A 88 -9.48 3.41 -3.20
C VAL A 88 -8.70 2.61 -2.17
N ILE A 89 -9.20 1.43 -1.82
CA ILE A 89 -8.47 0.45 -1.01
C ILE A 89 -7.90 -0.61 -1.94
N ILE A 90 -6.60 -0.86 -1.82
CA ILE A 90 -5.89 -1.89 -2.58
C ILE A 90 -5.49 -3.01 -1.62
N GLU A 91 -6.00 -4.22 -1.86
CA GLU A 91 -5.54 -5.45 -1.18
C GLU A 91 -4.64 -6.24 -2.14
N PRO A 92 -3.31 -6.12 -2.05
CA PRO A 92 -2.41 -6.90 -2.88
C PRO A 92 -2.36 -8.37 -2.44
N SER A 93 -1.82 -9.24 -3.30
CA SER A 93 -1.56 -10.64 -2.95
C SER A 93 -0.73 -10.75 -1.67
N GLY A 94 -1.06 -11.74 -0.82
CA GLY A 94 -0.33 -11.99 0.41
C GLY A 94 1.16 -12.32 0.24
N VAL A 95 1.59 -12.68 -0.97
CA VAL A 95 3.00 -12.91 -1.34
C VAL A 95 3.56 -11.77 -2.20
N GLY A 96 2.86 -10.64 -2.31
CA GLY A 96 3.33 -9.45 -3.01
C GLY A 96 4.29 -8.61 -2.17
N LYS A 97 5.21 -7.90 -2.83
CA LYS A 97 6.03 -6.87 -2.20
C LYS A 97 5.23 -5.57 -2.09
N LEU A 98 5.16 -5.01 -0.89
CA LEU A 98 4.47 -3.75 -0.65
C LEU A 98 5.13 -2.60 -1.43
N SER A 99 6.47 -2.59 -1.51
CA SER A 99 7.23 -1.61 -2.28
C SER A 99 6.81 -1.53 -3.75
N ASP A 100 6.50 -2.66 -4.38
CA ASP A 100 6.11 -2.70 -5.80
C ASP A 100 4.75 -2.03 -6.01
N VAL A 101 3.81 -2.30 -5.11
CA VAL A 101 2.47 -1.68 -5.14
C VAL A 101 2.56 -0.19 -4.87
N MET A 102 3.35 0.23 -3.88
CA MET A 102 3.58 1.64 -3.57
C MET A 102 4.19 2.38 -4.77
N ASN A 103 5.17 1.79 -5.44
CA ASN A 103 5.79 2.38 -6.62
C ASN A 103 4.79 2.51 -7.78
N ALA A 104 3.95 1.49 -7.99
CA ALA A 104 2.91 1.55 -9.00
C ALA A 104 1.91 2.69 -8.74
N VAL A 105 1.47 2.87 -7.48
CA VAL A 105 0.60 3.98 -7.06
C VAL A 105 1.28 5.34 -7.27
N LYS A 106 2.57 5.46 -6.92
CA LYS A 106 3.34 6.70 -7.12
C LYS A 106 3.46 7.09 -8.59
N ASN A 107 3.69 6.12 -9.47
CA ASN A 107 3.76 6.36 -10.90
C ASN A 107 2.43 6.94 -11.41
N VAL A 108 1.30 6.38 -10.98
CA VAL A 108 -0.03 6.90 -11.34
C VAL A 108 -0.28 8.28 -10.72
N ALA A 109 0.16 8.50 -9.48
CA ALA A 109 0.00 9.78 -8.80
C ALA A 109 0.79 10.94 -9.46
N SER A 110 1.78 10.62 -10.30
CA SER A 110 2.49 11.62 -11.10
C SER A 110 1.67 12.13 -12.31
N GLU A 111 0.67 11.36 -12.73
CA GLU A 111 -0.13 11.64 -13.94
C GLU A 111 -1.56 12.09 -13.61
N ILE A 112 -2.11 11.67 -12.48
CA ILE A 112 -3.49 11.96 -12.04
C ILE A 112 -3.55 12.41 -10.59
N GLU A 113 -4.61 13.18 -10.23
CA GLU A 113 -4.82 13.73 -8.89
C GLU A 113 -5.23 12.66 -7.85
N VAL A 114 -4.28 11.83 -7.46
CA VAL A 114 -4.41 10.86 -6.38
C VAL A 114 -3.28 11.02 -5.38
N MET A 115 -3.48 10.56 -4.15
CA MET A 115 -2.41 10.49 -3.16
C MET A 115 -2.37 9.12 -2.49
N LEU A 116 -1.17 8.60 -2.27
CA LEU A 116 -0.97 7.47 -1.38
C LEU A 116 -1.20 7.97 0.05
N ASN A 117 -2.34 7.57 0.63
CA ASN A 117 -2.78 8.04 1.93
C ASN A 117 -2.19 7.15 3.05
N SER A 118 -2.22 5.82 2.86
CA SER A 118 -1.64 4.90 3.83
C SER A 118 -1.10 3.61 3.21
N ALA A 119 -0.13 3.02 3.90
CA ALA A 119 0.39 1.69 3.64
C ALA A 119 0.37 0.90 4.95
N VAL A 120 -0.62 0.04 5.09
CA VAL A 120 -0.85 -0.78 6.29
C VAL A 120 -0.45 -2.22 6.01
N THR A 121 0.28 -2.84 6.95
CA THR A 121 0.59 -4.27 6.90
C THR A 121 -0.05 -5.00 8.07
N VAL A 122 -0.92 -5.95 7.77
CA VAL A 122 -1.55 -6.81 8.79
C VAL A 122 -0.68 -8.03 9.05
N VAL A 123 -0.35 -8.30 10.30
CA VAL A 123 0.55 -9.39 10.73
C VAL A 123 -0.13 -10.28 11.75
N ASP A 124 -0.22 -11.58 11.45
CA ASP A 124 -0.60 -12.60 12.44
C ASP A 124 0.52 -12.76 13.48
N VAL A 125 0.25 -12.34 14.71
CA VAL A 125 1.22 -12.38 15.80
C VAL A 125 1.78 -13.79 16.06
N ASN A 126 0.97 -14.82 15.84
CA ASN A 126 1.38 -16.22 16.08
C ASN A 126 2.33 -16.75 15.00
N LYS A 127 2.32 -16.14 13.81
CA LYS A 127 3.09 -16.59 12.64
C LYS A 127 4.26 -15.68 12.29
N CYS A 128 4.38 -14.51 12.91
CA CYS A 128 5.37 -13.48 12.61
C CYS A 128 6.79 -14.05 12.50
N ARG A 129 7.27 -14.75 13.54
CA ARG A 129 8.62 -15.34 13.56
C ARG A 129 8.83 -16.37 12.45
N MET A 130 7.83 -17.21 12.21
CA MET A 130 7.90 -18.25 11.18
C MET A 130 7.98 -17.65 9.78
N TYR A 131 7.15 -16.65 9.49
CA TYR A 131 7.13 -16.01 8.18
C TYR A 131 8.38 -15.20 7.93
N MET A 132 8.87 -14.47 8.92
CA MET A 132 10.13 -13.72 8.83
C MET A 132 11.31 -14.63 8.47
N LYS A 133 11.36 -15.83 9.06
CA LYS A 133 12.43 -16.80 8.80
C LYS A 133 12.29 -17.48 7.43
N ASN A 134 11.08 -17.85 7.02
CA ASN A 134 10.88 -18.73 5.87
C ASN A 134 10.53 -17.97 4.58
N PHE A 135 10.00 -16.76 4.70
CA PHE A 135 9.49 -15.94 3.59
C PHE A 135 10.00 -14.50 3.68
N GLY A 136 11.24 -14.33 4.20
CA GLY A 136 11.80 -13.03 4.52
C GLY A 136 11.79 -12.02 3.37
N GLU A 137 11.99 -12.47 2.12
CA GLU A 137 11.96 -11.56 0.98
C GLU A 137 10.64 -10.80 0.83
N PHE A 138 9.52 -11.48 0.98
CA PHE A 138 8.20 -10.86 0.84
C PHE A 138 7.72 -10.29 2.17
N PHE A 139 7.80 -11.08 3.23
CA PHE A 139 7.32 -10.69 4.54
C PHE A 139 8.07 -9.47 5.10
N ASN A 140 9.41 -9.47 5.04
CA ASN A 140 10.20 -8.35 5.52
C ASN A 140 9.95 -7.08 4.68
N ASN A 141 9.83 -7.23 3.35
CA ASN A 141 9.48 -6.09 2.50
C ASN A 141 8.15 -5.45 2.91
N GLN A 142 7.13 -6.25 3.23
CA GLN A 142 5.84 -5.75 3.71
C GLN A 142 5.97 -5.01 5.05
N ILE A 143 6.86 -5.45 5.93
CA ILE A 143 7.12 -4.81 7.23
C ILE A 143 7.93 -3.51 7.05
N GLU A 144 9.00 -3.57 6.27
CA GLU A 144 9.95 -2.45 6.09
C GLU A 144 9.31 -1.25 5.40
N ASN A 145 8.33 -1.49 4.54
CA ASN A 145 7.64 -0.45 3.77
C ASN A 145 6.29 -0.01 4.37
N ALA A 146 5.87 -0.57 5.49
CA ALA A 146 4.63 -0.19 6.14
C ALA A 146 4.77 1.10 6.96
N GLY A 147 3.82 2.02 6.82
CA GLY A 147 3.65 3.14 7.75
C GLY A 147 2.96 2.70 9.04
N THR A 148 2.02 1.78 8.92
CA THR A 148 1.32 1.19 10.06
C THR A 148 1.33 -0.33 9.98
N ILE A 149 1.64 -0.98 11.10
CA ILE A 149 1.61 -2.44 11.25
C ILE A 149 0.52 -2.80 12.25
N VAL A 150 -0.46 -3.58 11.82
CA VAL A 150 -1.58 -4.03 12.65
C VAL A 150 -1.37 -5.50 13.02
N LEU A 151 -1.19 -5.78 14.30
CA LEU A 151 -1.11 -7.16 14.79
C LEU A 151 -2.50 -7.76 14.93
N SER A 152 -2.76 -8.84 14.21
CA SER A 152 -3.98 -9.62 14.34
C SER A 152 -3.83 -10.75 15.36
N ARG A 153 -4.96 -11.21 15.89
CA ARG A 153 -5.05 -12.32 16.86
C ARG A 153 -4.33 -12.06 18.19
N THR A 154 -4.20 -10.81 18.55
CA THR A 154 -3.61 -10.40 19.83
C THR A 154 -4.51 -10.69 21.02
N ASP A 155 -5.82 -10.81 20.79
CA ASP A 155 -6.86 -11.20 21.76
C ASP A 155 -6.71 -12.63 22.28
N VAL A 156 -6.16 -13.52 21.45
CA VAL A 156 -6.00 -14.96 21.77
C VAL A 156 -4.53 -15.38 21.92
N ALA A 157 -3.60 -14.50 21.63
CA ALA A 157 -2.17 -14.81 21.72
C ALA A 157 -1.63 -14.62 23.14
N ASP A 158 -0.59 -15.39 23.47
CA ASP A 158 0.20 -15.16 24.68
C ASP A 158 0.83 -13.73 24.66
N PRO A 159 0.68 -12.92 25.73
CA PRO A 159 1.28 -11.59 25.78
C PRO A 159 2.78 -11.54 25.49
N LYS A 160 3.53 -12.58 25.85
CA LYS A 160 4.96 -12.68 25.52
C LYS A 160 5.21 -12.84 24.02
N LYS A 161 4.30 -13.52 23.32
CA LYS A 161 4.38 -13.62 21.85
C LYS A 161 4.10 -12.25 21.19
N VAL A 162 3.13 -11.51 21.71
CA VAL A 162 2.81 -10.17 21.23
C VAL A 162 4.03 -9.25 21.42
N GLN A 163 4.61 -9.23 22.62
CA GLN A 163 5.81 -8.44 22.89
C GLN A 163 6.99 -8.85 21.99
N GLY A 164 7.25 -10.15 21.86
CA GLY A 164 8.33 -10.64 21.00
C GLY A 164 8.11 -10.33 19.52
N ALA A 165 6.86 -10.33 19.05
CA ALA A 165 6.54 -9.89 17.69
C ALA A 165 6.82 -8.39 17.50
N VAL A 166 6.41 -7.54 18.45
CA VAL A 166 6.69 -6.10 18.41
C VAL A 166 8.21 -5.83 18.36
N GLU A 167 9.00 -6.51 19.18
CA GLU A 167 10.45 -6.37 19.19
C GLU A 167 11.08 -6.77 17.85
N MET A 168 10.65 -7.90 17.25
CA MET A 168 11.12 -8.32 15.94
C MET A 168 10.74 -7.32 14.82
N LEU A 169 9.52 -6.83 14.84
CA LEU A 169 9.04 -5.86 13.85
C LEU A 169 9.80 -4.54 13.95
N ARG A 170 10.07 -4.07 15.17
CA ARG A 170 10.88 -2.85 15.39
C ARG A 170 12.30 -2.95 14.87
N GLN A 171 12.90 -4.14 14.83
CA GLN A 171 14.22 -4.34 14.23
C GLN A 171 14.22 -4.13 12.72
N HIS A 172 13.10 -4.41 12.05
CA HIS A 172 12.92 -4.21 10.61
C HIS A 172 12.33 -2.84 10.25
N ASN A 173 11.48 -2.29 11.12
CA ASN A 173 10.88 -0.98 10.91
C ASN A 173 10.77 -0.22 12.24
N ALA A 174 11.71 0.68 12.45
CA ALA A 174 11.76 1.49 13.67
C ALA A 174 10.71 2.61 13.71
N LYS A 175 10.21 3.04 12.53
CA LYS A 175 9.33 4.23 12.40
C LYS A 175 7.84 3.88 12.41
N ALA A 176 7.45 2.72 11.85
CA ALA A 176 6.04 2.37 11.71
C ALA A 176 5.26 2.42 13.01
N THR A 177 4.01 2.85 12.95
CA THR A 177 3.07 2.70 14.05
C THR A 177 2.72 1.21 14.20
N ILE A 178 2.91 0.62 15.37
CA ILE A 178 2.54 -0.78 15.64
C ILE A 178 1.31 -0.82 16.54
N VAL A 179 0.23 -1.37 16.03
CA VAL A 179 -1.05 -1.50 16.74
C VAL A 179 -1.19 -2.92 17.27
N THR A 180 -1.29 -3.06 18.57
CA THR A 180 -1.44 -4.34 19.28
C THR A 180 -2.85 -4.58 19.80
N THR A 181 -3.69 -3.54 19.85
CA THR A 181 -5.09 -3.66 20.24
C THR A 181 -5.86 -4.46 19.18
N PRO A 182 -6.69 -5.45 19.57
CA PRO A 182 -7.53 -6.16 18.63
C PRO A 182 -8.41 -5.21 17.82
N CYS A 183 -8.47 -5.38 16.50
CA CYS A 183 -9.26 -4.48 15.64
C CYS A 183 -10.73 -4.39 16.04
N SER A 184 -11.29 -5.48 16.59
CA SER A 184 -12.67 -5.53 17.09
C SER A 184 -12.93 -4.60 18.29
N GLU A 185 -11.89 -4.17 18.99
CA GLU A 185 -11.97 -3.27 20.14
C GLU A 185 -11.71 -1.80 19.75
N LEU A 186 -11.27 -1.55 18.50
CA LEU A 186 -11.01 -0.22 17.99
C LEU A 186 -12.30 0.44 17.52
N THR A 187 -12.49 1.69 17.89
CA THR A 187 -13.58 2.53 17.37
C THR A 187 -13.32 2.95 15.92
N GLY A 188 -14.36 3.34 15.18
CA GLY A 188 -14.20 3.87 13.83
C GLY A 188 -13.25 5.07 13.77
N ALA A 189 -13.28 5.96 14.76
CA ALA A 189 -12.37 7.09 14.84
C ALA A 189 -10.89 6.66 14.99
N GLN A 190 -10.62 5.66 15.84
CA GLN A 190 -9.27 5.12 16.00
C GLN A 190 -8.78 4.38 14.74
N LEU A 191 -9.66 3.62 14.07
CA LEU A 191 -9.34 2.98 12.80
C LEU A 191 -9.02 4.02 11.72
N LEU A 192 -9.79 5.10 11.66
CA LEU A 192 -9.56 6.19 10.72
C LEU A 192 -8.22 6.88 11.00
N GLU A 193 -7.94 7.21 12.26
CA GLU A 193 -6.67 7.80 12.67
C GLU A 193 -5.47 6.94 12.26
N MET A 194 -5.58 5.62 12.35
CA MET A 194 -4.51 4.70 11.93
C MET A 194 -4.17 4.77 10.44
N ILE A 195 -5.16 5.05 9.59
CA ILE A 195 -4.97 5.15 8.14
C ILE A 195 -4.84 6.59 7.64
N GLU A 196 -5.18 7.57 8.47
CA GLU A 196 -5.09 9.00 8.17
C GLU A 196 -3.87 9.65 8.86
N GLN A 197 -3.08 8.91 9.63
CA GLN A 197 -1.83 9.44 10.16
C GLN A 197 -1.04 9.93 8.97
N GLU A 198 -0.76 11.23 8.98
CA GLU A 198 0.17 11.86 8.03
C GLU A 198 1.47 11.07 8.10
N ASP A 199 1.62 10.20 7.12
CA ASP A 199 2.80 9.37 7.03
C ASP A 199 3.87 10.29 6.46
N ASP A 200 4.68 10.89 7.35
CA ASP A 200 5.87 11.67 6.98
C ASP A 200 6.69 10.91 5.93
N MET A 201 6.58 9.58 5.93
CA MET A 201 7.23 8.68 4.99
C MET A 201 6.61 8.74 3.58
N ALA A 202 5.29 8.90 3.45
CA ALA A 202 4.66 9.06 2.13
C ALA A 202 5.00 10.44 1.54
N GLU A 203 5.08 11.46 2.38
CA GLU A 203 5.48 12.80 1.98
C GLU A 203 6.98 12.89 1.68
N GLU A 204 7.85 12.27 2.49
CA GLU A 204 9.29 12.12 2.22
C GLU A 204 9.53 11.37 0.89
N LEU A 205 8.84 10.26 0.65
CA LEU A 205 8.98 9.48 -0.58
C LEU A 205 8.45 10.22 -1.82
N MET A 206 7.39 11.03 -1.68
CA MET A 206 6.93 11.89 -2.77
C MET A 206 7.88 13.05 -3.03
N LYS A 207 8.53 13.57 -1.99
CA LYS A 207 9.54 14.60 -2.08
C LYS A 207 10.80 14.08 -2.77
N GLU A 208 11.29 12.91 -2.39
CA GLU A 208 12.42 12.24 -3.06
C GLU A 208 12.14 11.97 -4.54
N ALA A 209 10.94 11.50 -4.89
CA ALA A 209 10.55 11.29 -6.29
C ALA A 209 10.53 12.59 -7.10
N ARG A 210 10.12 13.72 -6.51
CA ARG A 210 10.15 15.04 -7.16
C ARG A 210 11.58 15.57 -7.30
N GLU A 211 12.42 15.37 -6.29
CA GLU A 211 13.82 15.79 -6.32
C GLU A 211 14.62 15.05 -7.40
N HIS A 212 14.41 13.73 -7.54
CA HIS A 212 15.04 12.95 -8.62
C HIS A 212 14.58 13.34 -10.02
N MET A 213 13.34 13.81 -10.21
CA MET A 213 12.90 14.32 -11.51
C MET A 213 13.55 15.68 -11.86
N HIS A 214 13.90 16.49 -10.86
CA HIS A 214 14.58 17.78 -11.10
C HIS A 214 16.07 17.63 -11.43
N GLU A 215 16.74 16.57 -10.94
CA GLU A 215 18.16 16.34 -11.22
C GLU A 215 18.43 15.90 -12.68
N HIS A 216 17.46 15.28 -13.36
CA HIS A 216 17.62 14.85 -14.75
C HIS A 216 17.45 15.95 -15.80
N HIS A 217 17.09 17.19 -15.42
CA HIS A 217 16.91 18.30 -16.37
C HIS A 217 18.10 19.27 -16.48
N HIS A 218 19.22 19.05 -15.77
CA HIS A 218 20.34 19.99 -15.75
C HIS A 218 21.62 19.56 -16.48
N HIS A 219 21.58 18.57 -17.39
CA HIS A 219 22.75 18.19 -18.17
C HIS A 219 22.48 18.18 -19.68
N HIS A 220 22.09 19.32 -20.24
CA HIS A 220 22.24 19.59 -21.68
C HIS A 220 22.31 21.07 -21.93
N ASP A 221 23.47 21.68 -21.62
CA ASP A 221 23.94 22.89 -22.26
C ASP A 221 25.45 22.96 -22.00
N ASP A 222 26.22 22.47 -22.95
CA ASP A 222 27.57 22.91 -23.34
C ASP A 222 28.15 21.90 -24.35
N CYS A 223 27.68 21.97 -25.59
CA CYS A 223 28.43 21.45 -26.72
C CYS A 223 28.87 22.66 -27.56
N ASP A 224 30.00 23.23 -27.17
CA ASP A 224 30.77 24.15 -27.99
C ASP A 224 31.44 23.36 -29.12
N CYS A 225 30.84 23.36 -30.30
CA CYS A 225 31.44 22.83 -31.53
C CYS A 225 32.21 23.94 -32.22
N GLY A 226 33.49 24.08 -31.87
CA GLY A 226 34.47 24.85 -32.59
C GLY A 226 34.71 24.31 -34.00
N CYS A 227 34.17 24.98 -35.01
CA CYS A 227 34.54 24.75 -36.41
C CYS A 227 35.93 25.38 -36.66
N HIS A 228 36.93 24.55 -36.94
CA HIS A 228 38.19 24.99 -37.52
C HIS A 228 38.10 24.91 -39.05
N ASP A 229 38.11 26.10 -39.65
CA ASP A 229 38.46 26.28 -41.06
C ASP A 229 39.93 25.88 -41.29
N HIS A 230 40.16 25.02 -42.27
CA HIS A 230 41.47 24.83 -42.89
C HIS A 230 41.34 25.09 -44.38
N ASP A 231 41.74 26.34 -44.73
CA ASP A 231 42.25 26.66 -46.08
C ASP A 231 43.56 25.93 -46.31
N HIS A 232 43.70 25.26 -47.42
CA HIS A 232 44.98 25.06 -48.09
C HIS A 232 44.78 24.91 -49.62
N GLU A 233 45.52 25.75 -50.27
CA GLU A 233 45.97 25.78 -51.64
C GLU A 233 45.89 24.50 -52.48
#